data_4f12915a23b30b51708b29b5366caa1f
#
_entry.id   4f12915a23b30b51708b29b5366caa1f
#
_cell.length_a   1.000
_cell.length_b   1.000
_cell.length_c   1.000
_cell.angle_alpha   90.00
_cell.angle_beta   90.00
_cell.angle_gamma   90.00
#
_symmetry.space_group_name_H-M   'P 1'
#
loop_
_entity.id
_entity.type
_entity.pdbx_description
1 polymer ?
#
loop_
_entity_poly.entity_id
_entity_poly.type
_entity_poly.pdbx_seq_one_letter_code
_entity_poly.pdbx_strand_id
1 'polypeptide(L)'
;GNMLRNIWSDRGTRFALCGVGTISLHTTIGSVAILESSPLFYAFWAALASAIVQFIYAQLVAPGKYRHPHIKLIAKNGTIQGIASMLYFSAVATGPIAYVTAIRSLSATLSAVFGAKVFNEGMGKRKIVALSMIALGAAILGLQA
;
A
#
# COMPACT_ATOMS: atom_id res chain seq x y z
N GLY A 1 13.76 7.68 27.02
CA GLY A 1 13.26 6.28 27.08
C GLY A 1 11.81 6.05 26.74
N ASN A 2 10.99 7.11 26.48
CA ASN A 2 9.52 6.96 26.37
C ASN A 2 8.96 6.81 24.94
N MET A 3 9.81 6.92 23.91
CA MET A 3 9.33 6.94 22.52
C MET A 3 8.82 5.58 22.06
N LEU A 4 9.57 4.51 22.38
CA LEU A 4 9.16 3.14 22.04
C LEU A 4 7.90 2.72 22.82
N ARG A 5 7.77 3.13 24.08
CA ARG A 5 6.59 2.83 24.89
C ARG A 5 5.33 3.51 24.35
N ASN A 6 5.46 4.74 23.82
CA ASN A 6 4.35 5.46 23.20
C ASN A 6 3.90 4.83 21.87
N ILE A 7 4.84 4.25 21.08
CA ILE A 7 4.54 3.51 19.85
C ILE A 7 3.61 2.32 20.13
N TRP A 8 3.87 1.57 21.20
CA TRP A 8 3.07 0.41 21.59
C TRP A 8 1.76 0.76 22.33
N SER A 9 1.63 1.96 22.89
CA SER A 9 0.41 2.39 23.58
C SER A 9 -0.67 2.89 22.63
N ASP A 10 -0.29 3.42 21.47
CA ASP A 10 -1.24 3.95 20.49
C ASP A 10 -1.84 2.84 19.61
N ARG A 11 -3.19 2.73 19.61
CA ARG A 11 -3.92 1.73 18.83
C ARG A 11 -3.67 1.89 17.33
N GLY A 12 -3.65 3.13 16.83
CA GLY A 12 -3.42 3.42 15.41
C GLY A 12 -2.05 2.92 14.94
N THR A 13 -1.02 3.18 15.74
CA THR A 13 0.36 2.74 15.45
C THR A 13 0.49 1.21 15.44
N ARG A 14 -0.17 0.51 16.37
CA ARG A 14 -0.18 -0.98 16.35
C ARG A 14 -0.83 -1.53 15.10
N PHE A 15 -1.99 -1.01 14.69
CA PHE A 15 -2.65 -1.44 13.45
C PHE A 15 -1.79 -1.12 12.22
N ALA A 16 -1.12 0.03 12.19
CA ALA A 16 -0.21 0.38 11.10
C ALA A 16 0.97 -0.61 11.01
N LEU A 17 1.59 -0.96 12.13
CA LEU A 17 2.68 -1.95 12.16
C LEU A 17 2.23 -3.34 11.70
N CYS A 18 1.08 -3.80 12.17
CA CYS A 18 0.49 -5.05 11.68
C CYS A 18 0.22 -4.98 10.17
N GLY A 19 -0.29 -3.86 9.68
CA GLY A 19 -0.52 -3.62 8.25
C GLY A 19 0.76 -3.70 7.43
N VAL A 20 1.83 -3.05 7.90
CA VAL A 20 3.16 -3.11 7.23
C VAL A 20 3.68 -4.56 7.19
N GLY A 21 3.61 -5.29 8.30
CA GLY A 21 4.02 -6.70 8.36
C GLY A 21 3.22 -7.57 7.36
N THR A 22 1.90 -7.39 7.33
CA THR A 22 1.03 -8.12 6.39
C THR A 22 1.34 -7.77 4.92
N ILE A 23 1.55 -6.50 4.61
CA ILE A 23 1.92 -6.05 3.25
C ILE A 23 3.29 -6.64 2.85
N SER A 24 4.27 -6.67 3.76
CA SER A 24 5.58 -7.24 3.48
C SER A 24 5.48 -8.73 3.16
N LEU A 25 4.75 -9.50 3.94
CA LEU A 25 4.49 -10.92 3.68
C LEU A 25 3.75 -11.12 2.35
N HIS A 26 2.70 -10.35 2.10
CA HIS A 26 1.95 -10.40 0.85
C HIS A 26 2.85 -10.11 -0.36
N THR A 27 3.73 -9.11 -0.27
CA THR A 27 4.65 -8.76 -1.35
C THR A 27 5.65 -9.87 -1.61
N THR A 28 6.22 -10.48 -0.55
CA THR A 28 7.20 -11.57 -0.68
C THR A 28 6.57 -12.83 -1.27
N ILE A 29 5.43 -13.27 -0.75
CA ILE A 29 4.71 -14.45 -1.27
C ILE A 29 4.21 -14.18 -2.70
N GLY A 30 3.71 -12.98 -2.94
CA GLY A 30 3.20 -12.56 -4.24
C GLY A 30 4.26 -12.53 -5.31
N SER A 31 5.49 -12.12 -4.99
CA SER A 31 6.59 -12.12 -5.96
C SER A 31 6.98 -13.54 -6.39
N VAL A 32 7.00 -14.51 -5.47
CA VAL A 32 7.23 -15.91 -5.82
C VAL A 32 6.09 -16.44 -6.68
N ALA A 33 4.85 -16.17 -6.34
CA ALA A 33 3.69 -16.60 -7.10
C ALA A 33 3.64 -16.00 -8.53
N ILE A 34 4.13 -14.78 -8.73
CA ILE A 34 4.23 -14.14 -10.04
C ILE A 34 5.28 -14.83 -10.90
N LEU A 35 6.40 -15.27 -10.33
CA LEU A 35 7.44 -15.99 -11.06
C LEU A 35 6.96 -17.37 -11.54
N GLU A 36 6.09 -18.03 -10.77
CA GLU A 36 5.51 -19.33 -11.08
C GLU A 36 4.25 -19.26 -11.96
N SER A 37 3.67 -18.06 -12.11
CA SER A 37 2.44 -17.84 -12.88
C SER A 37 2.57 -16.61 -13.79
N SER A 38 1.48 -16.19 -14.44
CA SER A 38 1.49 -14.90 -15.15
C SER A 38 1.11 -13.75 -14.22
N PRO A 39 1.69 -12.54 -14.41
CA PRO A 39 1.36 -11.36 -13.61
C PRO A 39 -0.13 -11.01 -13.63
N LEU A 40 -0.78 -11.17 -14.78
CA LEU A 40 -2.22 -10.92 -14.96
C LEU A 40 -3.07 -11.92 -14.20
N PHE A 41 -2.70 -13.20 -14.26
CA PHE A 41 -3.38 -14.27 -13.52
C PHE A 41 -3.29 -14.01 -12.01
N TYR A 42 -2.11 -13.73 -11.51
CA TYR A 42 -1.91 -13.40 -10.10
C TYR A 42 -2.71 -12.15 -9.69
N ALA A 43 -2.64 -11.07 -10.50
CA ALA A 43 -3.37 -9.83 -10.22
C ALA A 43 -4.88 -10.04 -10.11
N PHE A 44 -5.45 -10.84 -11.01
CA PHE A 44 -6.87 -11.17 -11.01
C PHE A 44 -7.27 -11.91 -9.73
N TRP A 45 -6.58 -12.99 -9.39
CA TRP A 45 -6.91 -13.79 -8.22
C TRP A 45 -6.67 -13.06 -6.91
N ALA A 46 -5.59 -12.28 -6.80
CA ALA A 46 -5.31 -11.46 -5.64
C ALA A 46 -6.39 -10.37 -5.43
N ALA A 47 -6.84 -9.73 -6.51
CA ALA A 47 -7.92 -8.76 -6.46
C ALA A 47 -9.25 -9.40 -6.06
N LEU A 48 -9.58 -10.56 -6.64
CA LEU A 48 -10.80 -11.30 -6.32
C LEU A 48 -10.81 -11.75 -4.85
N ALA A 49 -9.73 -12.35 -4.37
CA ALA A 49 -9.61 -12.79 -2.99
C ALA A 49 -9.73 -11.62 -2.01
N SER A 50 -9.05 -10.50 -2.27
CA SER A 50 -9.17 -9.30 -1.44
C SER A 50 -10.56 -8.70 -1.47
N ALA A 51 -11.25 -8.70 -2.61
CA ALA A 51 -12.62 -8.21 -2.70
C ALA A 51 -13.59 -9.07 -1.87
N ILE A 52 -13.45 -10.40 -1.93
CA ILE A 52 -14.26 -11.33 -1.14
C ILE A 52 -14.02 -11.12 0.36
N VAL A 53 -12.77 -11.05 0.80
CA VAL A 53 -12.43 -10.84 2.21
C VAL A 53 -12.96 -9.50 2.71
N GLN A 54 -12.78 -8.42 1.93
CA GLN A 54 -13.30 -7.10 2.30
C GLN A 54 -14.83 -7.08 2.33
N PHE A 55 -15.50 -7.76 1.40
CA PHE A 55 -16.96 -7.87 1.40
C PHE A 55 -17.48 -8.59 2.65
N ILE A 56 -16.89 -9.75 2.98
CA ILE A 56 -17.25 -10.50 4.19
C ILE A 56 -17.01 -9.65 5.44
N TYR A 57 -15.84 -9.01 5.54
CA TYR A 57 -15.50 -8.13 6.65
C TYR A 57 -16.51 -6.98 6.78
N ALA A 58 -16.88 -6.34 5.68
CA ALA A 58 -17.85 -5.25 5.66
C ALA A 58 -19.22 -5.69 6.17
N GLN A 59 -19.68 -6.89 5.79
CA GLN A 59 -20.94 -7.45 6.26
C GLN A 59 -20.93 -7.79 7.76
N LEU A 60 -19.79 -8.29 8.26
CA LEU A 60 -19.66 -8.68 9.68
C LEU A 60 -19.53 -7.46 10.61
N VAL A 61 -18.78 -6.43 10.20
CA VAL A 61 -18.46 -5.30 11.08
C VAL A 61 -19.50 -4.19 11.03
N ALA A 62 -20.18 -4.00 9.90
CA ALA A 62 -21.17 -2.93 9.75
C ALA A 62 -22.34 -3.38 8.86
N PRO A 63 -23.14 -4.34 9.31
CA PRO A 63 -24.29 -4.83 8.56
C PRO A 63 -25.28 -3.68 8.27
N GLY A 64 -25.63 -3.49 7.01
CA GLY A 64 -26.59 -2.49 6.56
C GLY A 64 -26.08 -1.04 6.44
N LYS A 65 -24.86 -0.73 6.89
CA LYS A 65 -24.30 0.62 6.82
C LYS A 65 -23.78 1.00 5.42
N TYR A 66 -23.59 0.01 4.56
CA TYR A 66 -23.07 0.17 3.19
C TYR A 66 -24.18 0.24 2.13
N ARG A 67 -25.35 0.83 2.46
CA ARG A 67 -26.38 1.14 1.47
C ARG A 67 -26.01 2.42 0.72
N HIS A 68 -25.58 2.28 -0.51
CA HIS A 68 -24.64 3.11 -1.22
C HIS A 68 -25.20 4.32 -1.96
N PRO A 69 -24.80 5.54 -1.63
CA PRO A 69 -24.95 6.67 -2.57
C PRO A 69 -23.75 6.83 -3.55
N HIS A 70 -22.60 6.16 -3.34
CA HIS A 70 -21.36 6.50 -4.05
C HIS A 70 -20.76 5.39 -4.93
N ILE A 71 -21.59 4.52 -5.53
CA ILE A 71 -21.12 3.40 -6.36
C ILE A 71 -20.20 3.85 -7.52
N LYS A 72 -20.47 5.00 -8.11
CA LYS A 72 -19.62 5.57 -9.20
C LYS A 72 -18.22 5.90 -8.70
N LEU A 73 -18.10 6.45 -7.48
CA LEU A 73 -16.80 6.77 -6.88
C LEU A 73 -16.02 5.51 -6.52
N ILE A 74 -16.70 4.50 -5.98
CA ILE A 74 -16.12 3.20 -5.66
C ILE A 74 -15.63 2.51 -6.94
N ALA A 75 -16.44 2.49 -8.00
CA ALA A 75 -16.06 1.90 -9.28
C ALA A 75 -14.85 2.62 -9.89
N LYS A 76 -14.84 3.96 -9.90
CA LYS A 76 -13.71 4.76 -10.39
C LYS A 76 -12.42 4.46 -9.62
N ASN A 77 -12.49 4.44 -8.28
CA ASN A 77 -11.32 4.12 -7.45
C ASN A 77 -10.84 2.68 -7.66
N GLY A 78 -11.77 1.72 -7.75
CA GLY A 78 -11.46 0.32 -8.03
C GLY A 78 -10.77 0.12 -9.39
N THR A 79 -11.23 0.81 -10.43
CA THR A 79 -10.61 0.76 -11.76
C THR A 79 -9.18 1.31 -11.73
N ILE A 80 -8.96 2.47 -11.10
CA ILE A 80 -7.62 3.07 -10.96
C ILE A 80 -6.70 2.13 -10.18
N GLN A 81 -7.18 1.58 -9.08
CA GLN A 81 -6.40 0.64 -8.26
C GLN A 81 -6.09 -0.65 -9.02
N GLY A 82 -7.04 -1.16 -9.82
CA GLY A 82 -6.84 -2.34 -10.67
C GLY A 82 -5.74 -2.12 -11.71
N ILE A 83 -5.77 -0.99 -12.42
CA ILE A 83 -4.73 -0.62 -13.40
C ILE A 83 -3.37 -0.48 -12.70
N ALA A 84 -3.31 0.21 -11.56
CA ALA A 84 -2.08 0.38 -10.79
C ALA A 84 -1.49 -0.96 -10.33
N SER A 85 -2.35 -1.91 -9.91
CA SER A 85 -1.92 -3.26 -9.51
C SER A 85 -1.38 -4.06 -10.69
N MET A 86 -2.03 -4.00 -11.86
CA MET A 86 -1.53 -4.66 -13.08
C MET A 86 -0.16 -4.14 -13.49
N LEU A 87 0.04 -2.82 -13.50
CA LEU A 87 1.33 -2.21 -13.81
C LEU A 87 2.41 -2.62 -12.79
N TYR A 88 2.07 -2.64 -11.50
CA TYR A 88 2.99 -3.06 -10.45
C TYR A 88 3.41 -4.52 -10.61
N PHE A 89 2.48 -5.44 -10.81
CA PHE A 89 2.81 -6.85 -10.97
C PHE A 89 3.57 -7.14 -12.27
N SER A 90 3.27 -6.41 -13.34
CA SER A 90 4.05 -6.49 -14.58
C SER A 90 5.48 -6.00 -14.37
N ALA A 91 5.69 -4.94 -13.60
CA ALA A 91 7.02 -4.46 -13.27
C ALA A 91 7.80 -5.46 -12.40
N VAL A 92 7.14 -6.11 -11.43
CA VAL A 92 7.75 -7.17 -10.60
C VAL A 92 8.17 -8.37 -11.43
N ALA A 93 7.39 -8.73 -12.46
CA ALA A 93 7.72 -9.85 -13.34
C ALA A 93 8.91 -9.58 -14.28
N THR A 94 9.18 -8.31 -14.58
CA THR A 94 10.22 -7.92 -15.56
C THR A 94 11.48 -7.33 -14.95
N GLY A 95 11.44 -6.96 -13.66
CA GLY A 95 12.54 -6.26 -13.01
C GLY A 95 12.88 -6.81 -11.62
N PRO A 96 14.03 -6.38 -11.04
CA PRO A 96 14.40 -6.74 -9.67
C PRO A 96 13.35 -6.25 -8.67
N ILE A 97 12.84 -7.15 -7.84
CA ILE A 97 11.77 -6.89 -6.87
C ILE A 97 12.13 -5.73 -5.92
N ALA A 98 13.39 -5.69 -5.47
CA ALA A 98 13.87 -4.63 -4.60
C ALA A 98 13.74 -3.25 -5.23
N TYR A 99 14.05 -3.13 -6.52
CA TYR A 99 13.96 -1.89 -7.27
C TYR A 99 12.51 -1.44 -7.47
N VAL A 100 11.64 -2.35 -7.89
CA VAL A 100 10.20 -2.06 -8.06
C VAL A 100 9.57 -1.63 -6.73
N THR A 101 9.95 -2.29 -5.64
CA THR A 101 9.47 -1.95 -4.29
C THR A 101 10.00 -0.59 -3.82
N ALA A 102 11.24 -0.25 -4.14
CA ALA A 102 11.83 1.07 -3.85
C ALA A 102 11.07 2.19 -4.58
N ILE A 103 10.81 2.02 -5.88
CA ILE A 103 10.01 2.98 -6.67
C ILE A 103 8.59 3.12 -6.10
N ARG A 104 7.96 2.00 -5.73
CA ARG A 104 6.65 2.03 -5.07
C ARG A 104 6.67 2.83 -3.77
N SER A 105 7.74 2.76 -3.00
CA SER A 105 7.88 3.53 -1.75
C SER A 105 7.89 5.04 -1.99
N LEU A 106 8.35 5.51 -3.15
CA LEU A 106 8.26 6.92 -3.54
C LEU A 106 6.81 7.37 -3.70
N SER A 107 5.90 6.49 -4.12
CA SER A 107 4.48 6.83 -4.22
C SER A 107 3.87 7.19 -2.88
N ALA A 108 4.30 6.56 -1.79
CA ALA A 108 3.87 6.91 -0.44
C ALA A 108 4.35 8.31 -0.04
N THR A 109 5.59 8.67 -0.41
CA THR A 109 6.14 10.02 -0.21
C THR A 109 5.34 11.07 -0.97
N LEU A 110 5.08 10.83 -2.26
CA LEU A 110 4.26 11.72 -3.08
C LEU A 110 2.84 11.86 -2.53
N SER A 111 2.21 10.74 -2.15
CA SER A 111 0.86 10.75 -1.57
C SER A 111 0.79 11.54 -0.27
N ALA A 112 1.82 11.46 0.59
CA ALA A 112 1.88 12.23 1.82
C ALA A 112 2.03 13.74 1.55
N VAL A 113 2.83 14.13 0.55
CA VAL A 113 3.00 15.54 0.14
C VAL A 113 1.71 16.09 -0.46
N PHE A 114 1.10 15.35 -1.41
CA PHE A 114 -0.18 15.75 -2.01
C PHE A 114 -1.31 15.79 -0.98
N GLY A 115 -1.39 14.80 -0.11
CA GLY A 115 -2.38 14.74 0.97
C GLY A 115 -2.26 15.94 1.90
N ALA A 116 -1.05 16.28 2.34
CA ALA A 116 -0.82 17.45 3.19
C ALA A 116 -1.29 18.74 2.49
N LYS A 117 -1.04 18.88 1.18
CA LYS A 117 -1.47 20.05 0.41
C LYS A 117 -2.99 20.10 0.20
N VAL A 118 -3.62 18.97 -0.12
CA VAL A 118 -5.06 18.89 -0.39
C VAL A 118 -5.90 19.07 0.88
N PHE A 119 -5.44 18.49 1.99
CA PHE A 119 -6.15 18.56 3.27
C PHE A 119 -5.69 19.71 4.17
N ASN A 120 -4.80 20.58 3.67
CA ASN A 120 -4.21 21.68 4.47
C ASN A 120 -3.59 21.21 5.80
N GLU A 121 -3.05 19.99 5.81
CA GLU A 121 -2.36 19.47 6.99
C GLU A 121 -0.94 20.04 7.09
N GLY A 122 -0.56 20.56 8.28
CA GLY A 122 0.78 21.02 8.52
C GLY A 122 1.83 19.91 8.34
N MET A 123 2.82 20.15 7.47
CA MET A 123 4.00 19.28 7.33
C MET A 123 4.97 19.54 8.48
N GLY A 124 4.77 18.89 9.61
CA GLY A 124 5.69 18.97 10.74
C GLY A 124 7.09 18.43 10.39
N LYS A 125 8.15 18.99 11.01
CA LYS A 125 9.55 18.59 10.77
C LYS A 125 9.78 17.07 10.80
N ARG A 126 9.09 16.35 11.69
CA ARG A 126 9.18 14.88 11.78
C ARG A 126 8.66 14.16 10.53
N LYS A 127 7.54 14.65 9.94
CA LYS A 127 6.99 14.09 8.69
C LYS A 127 7.98 14.30 7.54
N ILE A 128 8.58 15.48 7.43
CA ILE A 128 9.58 15.80 6.39
C ILE A 128 10.79 14.88 6.50
N VAL A 129 11.36 14.72 7.71
CA VAL A 129 12.50 13.83 7.92
C VAL A 129 12.19 12.39 7.54
N ALA A 130 11.03 11.87 7.95
CA ALA A 130 10.63 10.50 7.60
C ALA A 130 10.50 10.31 6.08
N LEU A 131 9.87 11.25 5.38
CA LEU A 131 9.73 11.21 3.91
C LEU A 131 11.09 11.29 3.20
N SER A 132 12.01 12.14 3.70
CA SER A 132 13.37 12.24 3.16
C SER A 132 14.14 10.93 3.35
N MET A 133 14.00 10.26 4.47
CA MET A 133 14.64 8.96 4.71
C MET A 133 14.13 7.88 3.74
N ILE A 134 12.81 7.85 3.49
CA ILE A 134 12.22 6.92 2.50
C ILE A 134 12.77 7.21 1.10
N ALA A 135 12.79 8.47 0.70
CA ALA A 135 13.32 8.88 -0.61
C ALA A 135 14.81 8.54 -0.79
N LEU A 136 15.62 8.79 0.24
CA LEU A 136 17.05 8.44 0.24
C LEU A 136 17.26 6.92 0.16
N GLY A 137 16.50 6.13 0.94
CA GLY A 137 16.59 4.67 0.87
C GLY A 137 16.24 4.14 -0.52
N ALA A 138 15.19 4.67 -1.15
CA ALA A 138 14.82 4.31 -2.52
C ALA A 138 15.90 4.72 -3.55
N ALA A 139 16.52 5.90 -3.39
CA ALA A 139 17.59 6.36 -4.27
C ALA A 139 18.84 5.48 -4.16
N ILE A 140 19.25 5.11 -2.94
CA ILE A 140 20.39 4.21 -2.71
C ILE A 140 20.17 2.86 -3.38
N LEU A 141 18.98 2.27 -3.25
CA LEU A 141 18.65 1.02 -3.92
C LEU A 141 18.66 1.16 -5.44
N GLY A 142 18.22 2.31 -5.97
CA GLY A 142 18.23 2.58 -7.40
C GLY A 142 19.64 2.78 -7.98
N LEU A 143 20.65 3.14 -7.17
CA LEU A 143 22.04 3.28 -7.61
C LEU A 143 22.82 1.95 -7.65
N GLN A 144 22.27 0.89 -7.03
CA GLN A 144 22.88 -0.43 -6.98
C GLN A 144 22.37 -1.38 -8.08
N ALA A 145 21.42 -0.92 -8.89
CA ALA A 145 20.84 -1.67 -10.01
C ALA A 145 21.47 -1.27 -11.34
#